data_82df204eb59102d044d7efb4b6aa4759
#
_entry.id   82df204eb59102d044d7efb4b6aa4759
#
_cell.length_a   1.000
_cell.length_b   1.000
_cell.length_c   1.000
_cell.angle_alpha   90.00
_cell.angle_beta   90.00
_cell.angle_gamma   90.00
#
_symmetry.space_group_name_H-M   'P 1'
#
loop_
_entity.id
_entity.type
_entity.pdbx_description
1 polymer ?
#
loop_
_entity_poly.entity_id
_entity_poly.type
_entity_poly.pdbx_seq_one_letter_code
_entity_poly.pdbx_strand_id
1 'polypeptide(L)'
;EAKVISFNFGYLPGGDHKIATRAATSLTAIESALNLLKKGGIINLCIYSGGDTGYEEKEAILNYLKTLDSKKWLVIVNSYFNRKNDPPLPVFIYRLK
;
A
#
# COMPACT_ATOMS: atom_id res chain seq x y z
N GLU A 1 7.20 -9.84 -15.94
CA GLU A 1 6.63 -10.15 -14.63
C GLU A 1 7.60 -9.84 -13.51
N ALA A 2 7.09 -9.40 -12.38
CA ALA A 2 7.92 -9.06 -11.23
C ALA A 2 7.70 -10.05 -10.09
N LYS A 3 8.77 -10.37 -9.36
CA LYS A 3 8.70 -11.22 -8.18
C LYS A 3 8.52 -10.40 -6.91
N VAL A 4 9.12 -9.22 -6.86
CA VAL A 4 9.03 -8.30 -5.71
C VAL A 4 8.80 -6.89 -6.24
N ILE A 5 7.81 -6.22 -5.68
CA ILE A 5 7.50 -4.82 -6.01
C ILE A 5 7.34 -4.09 -4.69
N SER A 6 7.96 -2.92 -4.58
CA SER A 6 7.91 -2.13 -3.35
C SER A 6 7.40 -0.72 -3.63
N PHE A 7 6.54 -0.22 -2.74
CA PHE A 7 5.95 1.11 -2.84
C PHE A 7 5.98 1.83 -1.49
N ASN A 8 6.08 3.14 -1.55
CA ASN A 8 5.87 4.02 -0.42
C ASN A 8 4.81 5.03 -0.81
N PHE A 9 3.74 5.12 -0.02
CA PHE A 9 2.61 6.01 -0.30
C PHE A 9 2.40 7.00 0.83
N GLY A 10 1.90 8.19 0.48
CA GLY A 10 1.53 9.21 1.42
C GLY A 10 2.60 10.28 1.57
N TYR A 11 2.54 11.00 2.69
CA TYR A 11 3.45 12.09 2.95
C TYR A 11 4.86 11.57 3.21
N LEU A 12 5.83 12.15 2.50
CA LEU A 12 7.23 11.84 2.72
C LEU A 12 7.87 13.03 3.44
N PRO A 13 8.34 12.87 4.69
CA PRO A 13 8.95 13.98 5.41
C PRO A 13 10.11 14.57 4.64
N GLY A 14 10.12 15.89 4.51
CA GLY A 14 11.13 16.61 3.76
C GLY A 14 10.88 16.68 2.26
N GLY A 15 9.82 16.05 1.79
CA GLY A 15 9.47 16.08 0.38
C GLY A 15 8.55 17.24 0.04
N ASP A 16 8.30 17.40 -1.26
CA ASP A 16 7.37 18.41 -1.77
C ASP A 16 5.95 17.87 -1.64
N HIS A 17 5.09 18.59 -0.91
CA HIS A 17 3.69 18.21 -0.74
C HIS A 17 2.93 18.09 -2.07
N LYS A 18 3.37 18.83 -3.08
CA LYS A 18 2.72 18.81 -4.39
C LYS A 18 2.88 17.48 -5.12
N ILE A 19 3.89 16.72 -4.76
CA ILE A 19 4.14 15.43 -5.39
C ILE A 19 3.71 14.27 -4.51
N ALA A 20 3.00 14.55 -3.42
CA ALA A 20 2.43 13.49 -2.58
C ALA A 20 1.45 12.67 -3.40
N THR A 21 1.51 11.36 -3.28
CA THR A 21 0.62 10.45 -4.01
C THR A 21 -0.82 10.64 -3.54
N ARG A 22 -1.75 10.77 -4.48
CA ARG A 22 -3.17 10.85 -4.18
C ARG A 22 -3.78 9.47 -4.23
N ALA A 23 -4.92 9.29 -3.54
CA ALA A 23 -5.60 8.00 -3.46
C ALA A 23 -5.81 7.36 -4.82
N ALA A 24 -6.34 8.11 -5.79
CA ALA A 24 -6.61 7.56 -7.13
C ALA A 24 -5.33 7.08 -7.81
N THR A 25 -4.23 7.84 -7.68
CA THR A 25 -2.95 7.47 -8.26
C THR A 25 -2.36 6.24 -7.58
N SER A 26 -2.49 6.17 -6.25
CA SER A 26 -2.01 5.02 -5.48
C SER A 26 -2.74 3.75 -5.87
N LEU A 27 -4.06 3.81 -6.01
CA LEU A 27 -4.86 2.65 -6.40
C LEU A 27 -4.50 2.17 -7.79
N THR A 28 -4.29 3.09 -8.73
CA THR A 28 -3.86 2.74 -10.09
C THR A 28 -2.51 2.05 -10.07
N ALA A 29 -1.58 2.56 -9.26
CA ALA A 29 -0.24 1.96 -9.14
C ALA A 29 -0.34 0.55 -8.56
N ILE A 30 -1.17 0.34 -7.55
CA ILE A 30 -1.36 -0.97 -6.94
C ILE A 30 -1.98 -1.95 -7.95
N GLU A 31 -3.00 -1.53 -8.69
CA GLU A 31 -3.60 -2.37 -9.73
C GLU A 31 -2.57 -2.82 -10.76
N SER A 32 -1.75 -1.88 -11.22
CA SER A 32 -0.69 -2.20 -12.18
C SER A 32 0.30 -3.21 -11.60
N ALA A 33 0.66 -3.03 -10.33
CA ALA A 33 1.58 -3.95 -9.66
C ALA A 33 0.97 -5.35 -9.52
N LEU A 34 -0.32 -5.44 -9.19
CA LEU A 34 -1.00 -6.73 -9.10
C LEU A 34 -0.95 -7.48 -10.43
N ASN A 35 -1.10 -6.75 -11.55
CA ASN A 35 -1.05 -7.36 -12.87
C ASN A 35 0.37 -7.78 -13.27
N LEU A 36 1.39 -7.10 -12.74
CA LEU A 36 2.78 -7.42 -13.05
C LEU A 36 3.36 -8.51 -12.16
N LEU A 37 2.74 -8.75 -11.01
CA LEU A 37 3.28 -9.68 -10.03
C LEU A 37 3.08 -11.11 -10.49
N LYS A 38 4.15 -11.88 -10.52
CA LYS A 38 4.03 -13.28 -10.89
C LYS A 38 3.56 -14.12 -9.71
N LYS A 39 3.06 -15.31 -9.99
CA LYS A 39 2.64 -16.27 -8.95
C LYS A 39 3.78 -16.50 -7.97
N GLY A 40 3.50 -16.45 -6.70
CA GLY A 40 4.50 -16.59 -5.66
C GLY A 40 5.22 -15.29 -5.34
N GLY A 41 4.88 -14.21 -6.05
CA GLY A 41 5.50 -12.91 -5.82
C GLY A 41 4.89 -12.17 -4.64
N ILE A 42 5.53 -11.08 -4.26
CA ILE A 42 5.13 -10.27 -3.12
C ILE A 42 5.19 -8.79 -3.46
N ILE A 43 4.20 -8.04 -2.98
CA ILE A 43 4.22 -6.59 -3.02
C ILE A 43 4.37 -6.07 -1.60
N ASN A 44 5.35 -5.20 -1.39
CA ASN A 44 5.55 -4.50 -0.12
C ASN A 44 5.01 -3.09 -0.27
N LEU A 45 4.08 -2.72 0.62
CA LEU A 45 3.58 -1.35 0.68
C LEU A 45 3.96 -0.75 2.02
N CYS A 46 4.37 0.51 2.03
CA CYS A 46 4.52 1.26 3.25
C CYS A 46 3.61 2.47 3.13
N ILE A 47 2.58 2.53 3.94
CA ILE A 47 1.54 3.56 3.85
C ILE A 47 1.72 4.56 4.97
N TYR A 48 2.00 5.82 4.60
CA TYR A 48 2.14 6.91 5.55
C TYR A 48 0.81 7.65 5.67
N SER A 49 0.37 7.94 6.88
CA SER A 49 -0.89 8.65 7.11
C SER A 49 -0.71 10.11 7.48
N GLY A 50 0.51 10.62 7.42
CA GLY A 50 0.77 12.02 7.71
C GLY A 50 0.44 12.95 6.55
N GLY A 51 0.43 14.25 6.82
CA GLY A 51 0.13 15.26 5.81
C GLY A 51 -1.37 15.46 5.59
N ASP A 52 -1.72 16.34 4.65
CA ASP A 52 -3.10 16.78 4.44
C ASP A 52 -4.02 15.69 3.91
N THR A 53 -3.50 14.80 3.08
CA THR A 53 -4.31 13.77 2.42
C THR A 53 -3.90 12.34 2.78
N GLY A 54 -2.91 12.19 3.67
CA GLY A 54 -2.36 10.88 4.01
C GLY A 54 -3.36 9.93 4.61
N TYR A 55 -4.23 10.43 5.50
CA TYR A 55 -5.25 9.61 6.14
C TYR A 55 -6.28 9.09 5.12
N GLU A 56 -6.75 9.97 4.25
CA GLU A 56 -7.72 9.59 3.23
C GLU A 56 -7.13 8.58 2.25
N GLU A 57 -5.89 8.78 1.86
CA GLU A 57 -5.19 7.85 0.98
C GLU A 57 -5.05 6.48 1.64
N LYS A 58 -4.65 6.46 2.91
CA LYS A 58 -4.52 5.22 3.68
C LYS A 58 -5.85 4.45 3.71
N GLU A 59 -6.95 5.16 4.03
CA GLU A 59 -8.26 4.52 4.10
C GLU A 59 -8.69 3.98 2.74
N ALA A 60 -8.46 4.73 1.67
CA ALA A 60 -8.81 4.29 0.33
C ALA A 60 -8.04 3.03 -0.07
N ILE A 61 -6.75 2.99 0.24
CA ILE A 61 -5.92 1.83 -0.07
C ILE A 61 -6.39 0.61 0.72
N LEU A 62 -6.61 0.76 2.02
CA LEU A 62 -7.03 -0.36 2.86
C LEU A 62 -8.40 -0.89 2.44
N ASN A 63 -9.34 0.00 2.11
CA ASN A 63 -10.65 -0.42 1.65
C ASN A 63 -10.57 -1.18 0.33
N TYR A 64 -9.71 -0.73 -0.58
CA TYR A 64 -9.50 -1.44 -1.84
C TYR A 64 -8.93 -2.84 -1.61
N LEU A 65 -7.91 -2.94 -0.75
CA LEU A 65 -7.24 -4.21 -0.50
C LEU A 65 -8.19 -5.26 0.10
N LYS A 66 -9.18 -4.82 0.87
CA LYS A 66 -10.20 -5.73 1.40
C LYS A 66 -11.04 -6.40 0.31
N THR A 67 -11.10 -5.80 -0.87
CA THR A 67 -11.91 -6.34 -1.97
C THR A 67 -11.18 -7.41 -2.79
N LEU A 68 -9.90 -7.60 -2.57
CA LEU A 68 -9.13 -8.58 -3.32
C LEU A 68 -9.56 -10.01 -2.99
N ASP A 69 -9.64 -10.85 -4.01
CA ASP A 69 -10.06 -12.25 -3.87
C ASP A 69 -9.06 -13.00 -2.97
N SER A 70 -9.53 -13.47 -1.82
CA SER A 70 -8.68 -14.16 -0.85
C SER A 70 -8.14 -15.50 -1.33
N LYS A 71 -8.71 -16.04 -2.39
CA LYS A 71 -8.20 -17.29 -2.99
C LYS A 71 -6.95 -17.03 -3.85
N LYS A 72 -6.82 -15.82 -4.36
CA LYS A 72 -5.71 -15.44 -5.22
C LYS A 72 -4.68 -14.56 -4.51
N TRP A 73 -5.13 -13.74 -3.58
CA TRP A 73 -4.29 -12.74 -2.91
C TRP A 73 -4.38 -12.88 -1.40
N LEU A 74 -3.23 -12.93 -0.76
CA LEU A 74 -3.15 -12.85 0.70
C LEU A 74 -2.64 -11.47 1.05
N VAL A 75 -3.44 -10.70 1.80
CA VAL A 75 -3.07 -9.35 2.22
C VAL A 75 -2.86 -9.36 3.73
N ILE A 76 -1.67 -8.95 4.14
CA ILE A 76 -1.32 -8.86 5.56
C ILE A 76 -1.02 -7.41 5.89
N VAL A 77 -1.77 -6.85 6.84
CA VAL A 77 -1.57 -5.50 7.32
C VAL A 77 -0.91 -5.57 8.69
N ASN A 78 0.25 -4.95 8.83
CA ASN A 78 0.99 -4.94 10.07
C ASN A 78 0.77 -3.63 10.79
N SER A 79 0.36 -3.69 12.06
CA SER A 79 0.20 -2.49 12.87
C SER A 79 1.11 -2.57 14.08
N TYR A 80 1.61 -1.42 14.51
CA TYR A 80 2.48 -1.35 15.68
C TYR A 80 1.61 -1.30 16.93
N PHE A 81 1.61 -2.36 17.68
CA PHE A 81 0.74 -2.49 18.85
C PHE A 81 1.05 -1.46 19.95
N ASN A 82 2.32 -1.15 20.13
CA ASN A 82 2.77 -0.28 21.22
C ASN A 82 3.33 1.07 20.76
N ARG A 83 2.99 1.51 19.54
CA ARG A 83 3.43 2.79 19.01
C ARG A 83 2.27 3.76 18.87
N LYS A 84 2.54 5.04 19.12
CA LYS A 84 1.56 6.11 18.97
C LYS A 84 1.90 6.96 17.76
N ASN A 85 1.04 7.94 17.44
CA ASN A 85 1.25 8.93 16.37
C ASN A 85 1.27 8.35 14.97
N ASP A 86 0.44 7.33 14.71
CA ASP A 86 0.21 6.77 13.38
C ASP A 86 1.50 6.50 12.60
N PRO A 87 2.34 5.57 13.07
CA PRO A 87 3.55 5.24 12.33
C PRO A 87 3.21 4.66 10.96
N PRO A 88 4.17 4.65 10.02
CA PRO A 88 3.93 4.03 8.71
C PRO A 88 3.43 2.61 8.85
N LEU A 89 2.47 2.25 8.00
CA LEU A 89 1.81 0.95 8.07
C LEU A 89 2.36 0.01 6.99
N PRO A 90 3.13 -1.02 7.37
CA PRO A 90 3.62 -1.99 6.39
C PRO A 90 2.50 -2.95 5.98
N VAL A 91 2.38 -3.18 4.67
CA VAL A 91 1.39 -4.10 4.12
C VAL A 91 2.09 -5.02 3.13
N PHE A 92 1.79 -6.30 3.21
CA PHE A 92 2.32 -7.28 2.27
C PHE A 92 1.17 -7.92 1.50
N ILE A 93 1.34 -8.02 0.18
CA ILE A 93 0.37 -8.69 -0.67
C ILE A 93 1.10 -9.83 -1.37
N TYR A 94 0.60 -11.05 -1.16
CA TYR A 94 1.18 -12.25 -1.77
C TYR A 94 0.26 -12.77 -2.85
N ARG A 95 0.81 -13.10 -4.01
CA ARG A 95 0.04 -13.74 -5.06
C ARG A 95 0.09 -15.26 -4.87
N LEU A 96 -1.06 -15.85 -4.57
CA LEU A 96 -1.16 -17.30 -4.30
C LEU A 96 -1.39 -18.13 -5.56
N LYS A 97 -2.06 -17.54 -6.54
CA LYS A 97 -2.39 -18.25 -7.80
C LYS A 97 -2.07 -17.43 -9.01
#